data_d27bb43d3328e9f4a55d60cf1b77d93c
#
_entry.id   d27bb43d3328e9f4a55d60cf1b77d93c
#
_cell.length_a   1.000
_cell.length_b   1.000
_cell.length_c   1.000
_cell.angle_alpha   90.00
_cell.angle_beta   90.00
_cell.angle_gamma   90.00
#
_symmetry.space_group_name_H-M   'P 1'
#
loop_
_entity.id
_entity.type
_entity.pdbx_description
1 polymer ?
#
loop_
_entity_poly.entity_id
_entity_poly.type
_entity_poly.pdbx_seq_one_letter_code
_entity_poly.pdbx_strand_id
1 'polypeptide(L)'
;ELKKPLLHFHTQFNKEIPWDTMDMDFMNLNQSAHGDREFGHIVTRMRKNRKVVVGHWQDEKAQGQIATWMRVCAGWADAQDMLIIRFGDQMNNVAVTDGDKVSAEQVLGYHVDYCPVNDLMKYYNAVEDKDVQAMVDTYFKEYDHAPELEKTGTEAYTKVWNSAKAEIALRRILKDTGAKAFTTNFNDLGDFDQIPGLASQRLMEEGYGFGAEGDWKSAALYRTVWVMNQGLSKGCSFLEDYTLNFDGANSAILQSHMLEVCPLIAASKPRLEVHFLGIGIRKSQTARLVFTSKVGSGCTATVVDLGNRFRLIVNDVECIEPKPLPKLPVASALWIPMPNFEVGAGAWILAGGTHHSCFSYDLTAEYWEDYAETVSYTHLTLPTNSRV
;
A
#
# COMPACT_ATOMS: atom_id res chain seq x y z
N GLU A 1 11.11 -28.68 6.00
CA GLU A 1 10.98 -27.67 5.41
C GLU A 1 9.79 -26.71 5.48
N LEU A 2 9.58 -26.15 6.66
CA LEU A 2 8.59 -25.12 6.88
C LEU A 2 9.10 -23.78 6.32
N LYS A 3 8.90 -23.56 5.03
CA LYS A 3 9.23 -22.27 4.38
C LYS A 3 8.08 -21.27 4.43
N LYS A 4 6.87 -21.75 4.71
CA LYS A 4 5.65 -20.91 4.76
C LYS A 4 5.42 -20.36 6.16
N PRO A 5 4.69 -19.23 6.29
CA PRO A 5 4.24 -18.72 7.57
C PRO A 5 3.47 -19.78 8.36
N LEU A 6 3.74 -19.85 9.66
CA LEU A 6 3.18 -20.87 10.55
C LEU A 6 2.27 -20.20 11.58
N LEU A 7 1.07 -20.75 11.76
CA LEU A 7 0.20 -20.45 12.88
C LEU A 7 0.10 -21.67 13.78
N HIS A 8 0.33 -21.48 15.08
CA HIS A 8 0.09 -22.47 16.12
C HIS A 8 -1.18 -22.12 16.87
N PHE A 9 -2.25 -22.86 16.64
CA PHE A 9 -3.52 -22.67 17.33
C PHE A 9 -3.60 -23.54 18.56
N HIS A 10 -3.40 -22.95 19.74
CA HIS A 10 -3.49 -23.63 21.02
C HIS A 10 -4.94 -23.69 21.48
N THR A 11 -5.56 -24.82 21.26
CA THR A 11 -6.99 -25.07 21.50
C THR A 11 -7.21 -26.51 21.95
N GLN A 12 -8.42 -26.84 22.36
CA GLN A 12 -8.80 -28.22 22.68
C GLN A 12 -10.26 -28.50 22.26
N PHE A 13 -10.68 -29.75 22.32
CA PHE A 13 -12.01 -30.16 21.86
C PHE A 13 -13.13 -29.56 22.70
N ASN A 14 -13.07 -29.72 24.03
CA ASN A 14 -14.07 -29.19 24.96
C ASN A 14 -13.69 -27.81 25.47
N LYS A 15 -14.67 -26.94 25.62
CA LYS A 15 -14.48 -25.57 26.11
C LYS A 15 -14.28 -25.49 27.61
N GLU A 16 -14.99 -26.31 28.37
CA GLU A 16 -15.05 -26.25 29.82
C GLU A 16 -14.64 -27.58 30.43
N ILE A 17 -14.08 -27.54 31.63
CA ILE A 17 -13.79 -28.70 32.44
C ILE A 17 -15.09 -29.11 33.18
N PRO A 18 -15.60 -30.33 32.99
CA PRO A 18 -16.77 -30.82 33.70
C PRO A 18 -16.33 -31.26 35.11
N TRP A 19 -16.19 -30.33 36.03
CA TRP A 19 -15.59 -30.51 37.37
C TRP A 19 -16.12 -31.71 38.15
N ASP A 20 -17.44 -31.99 38.03
CA ASP A 20 -18.07 -33.08 38.81
C ASP A 20 -17.94 -34.45 38.16
N THR A 21 -17.64 -34.50 36.84
CA THR A 21 -17.67 -35.75 36.06
C THR A 21 -16.40 -36.00 35.23
N MET A 22 -15.36 -35.16 35.40
CA MET A 22 -14.11 -35.32 34.69
C MET A 22 -13.42 -36.62 35.05
N ASP A 23 -13.10 -37.42 34.05
CA ASP A 23 -12.36 -38.66 34.15
C ASP A 23 -11.09 -38.66 33.27
N MET A 24 -10.39 -39.79 33.25
CA MET A 24 -9.14 -39.96 32.48
C MET A 24 -9.41 -39.89 30.96
N ASP A 25 -10.56 -40.32 30.48
CA ASP A 25 -10.91 -40.29 29.07
C ASP A 25 -11.14 -38.87 28.63
N PHE A 26 -11.82 -38.05 29.44
CA PHE A 26 -11.97 -36.61 29.18
C PHE A 26 -10.61 -35.91 29.19
N MET A 27 -9.73 -36.20 30.14
CA MET A 27 -8.39 -35.63 30.19
C MET A 27 -7.59 -35.99 28.96
N ASN A 28 -7.58 -37.25 28.52
CA ASN A 28 -6.87 -37.70 27.31
C ASN A 28 -7.37 -37.02 26.04
N LEU A 29 -8.68 -36.77 25.92
CA LEU A 29 -9.26 -36.06 24.78
C LEU A 29 -8.87 -34.57 24.78
N ASN A 30 -8.55 -33.97 25.92
CA ASN A 30 -8.30 -32.55 26.08
C ASN A 30 -6.87 -32.25 26.58
N GLN A 31 -5.87 -32.96 26.06
CA GLN A 31 -4.46 -32.80 26.45
C GLN A 31 -3.63 -31.82 25.66
N SER A 32 -4.23 -30.82 24.98
CA SER A 32 -3.48 -29.79 24.26
C SER A 32 -2.50 -29.01 25.16
N ALA A 33 -2.83 -28.82 26.44
CA ALA A 33 -1.92 -28.21 27.39
C ALA A 33 -0.57 -28.95 27.51
N HIS A 34 -0.54 -30.25 27.22
CA HIS A 34 0.69 -31.03 27.16
C HIS A 34 1.25 -31.07 25.70
N GLY A 35 0.47 -31.57 24.75
CA GLY A 35 0.94 -31.81 23.38
C GLY A 35 1.41 -30.55 22.64
N ASP A 36 0.69 -29.44 22.76
CA ASP A 36 1.07 -28.18 22.14
C ASP A 36 2.33 -27.55 22.73
N ARG A 37 2.62 -27.83 24.00
CA ARG A 37 3.88 -27.38 24.63
C ARG A 37 5.08 -28.13 24.09
N GLU A 38 4.96 -29.44 23.83
CA GLU A 38 5.99 -30.20 23.13
C GLU A 38 6.22 -29.71 21.72
N PHE A 39 5.15 -29.50 20.97
CA PHE A 39 5.23 -28.93 19.61
C PHE A 39 5.86 -27.52 19.66
N GLY A 40 5.37 -26.64 20.54
CA GLY A 40 5.88 -25.29 20.69
C GLY A 40 7.37 -25.25 21.04
N HIS A 41 7.83 -26.16 21.92
CA HIS A 41 9.24 -26.32 22.28
C HIS A 41 10.09 -26.69 21.04
N ILE A 42 9.65 -27.66 20.24
CA ILE A 42 10.34 -28.10 19.04
C ILE A 42 10.46 -26.95 18.04
N VAL A 43 9.36 -26.24 17.74
CA VAL A 43 9.35 -25.12 16.79
C VAL A 43 10.26 -23.98 17.26
N THR A 44 10.29 -23.70 18.57
CA THR A 44 11.21 -22.70 19.17
C THR A 44 12.67 -23.13 19.00
N ARG A 45 13.00 -24.40 19.24
CA ARG A 45 14.35 -24.91 18.99
C ARG A 45 14.76 -24.86 17.52
N MET A 46 13.79 -24.98 16.60
CA MET A 46 14.00 -24.78 15.16
C MET A 46 14.20 -23.31 14.78
N ARG A 47 14.05 -22.37 15.70
CA ARG A 47 14.10 -20.91 15.48
C ARG A 47 13.12 -20.46 14.40
N LYS A 48 11.91 -21.07 14.38
CA LYS A 48 10.85 -20.70 13.47
C LYS A 48 9.93 -19.66 14.09
N ASN A 49 9.77 -18.55 13.37
CA ASN A 49 8.76 -17.55 13.69
C ASN A 49 7.37 -18.14 13.45
N ARG A 50 6.43 -17.77 14.29
CA ARG A 50 5.04 -18.18 14.17
C ARG A 50 4.10 -17.28 14.94
N LYS A 51 2.89 -17.15 14.44
CA LYS A 51 1.75 -16.64 15.23
C LYS A 51 1.29 -17.73 16.18
N VAL A 52 1.05 -17.38 17.45
CA VAL A 52 0.40 -18.25 18.40
C VAL A 52 -0.96 -17.66 18.76
N VAL A 53 -2.02 -18.41 18.51
CA VAL A 53 -3.38 -18.04 18.90
C VAL A 53 -3.85 -19.00 19.98
N VAL A 54 -4.37 -18.47 21.09
CA VAL A 54 -4.87 -19.23 22.23
C VAL A 54 -6.35 -18.98 22.42
N GLY A 55 -7.15 -20.02 22.42
CA GLY A 55 -8.59 -19.92 22.64
C GLY A 55 -9.33 -21.17 22.18
N HIS A 56 -10.60 -21.26 22.54
CA HIS A 56 -11.42 -22.34 22.03
C HIS A 56 -11.74 -22.11 20.55
N TRP A 57 -11.81 -23.16 19.74
CA TRP A 57 -12.03 -23.06 18.28
C TRP A 57 -13.36 -22.37 17.89
N GLN A 58 -14.36 -22.32 18.78
CA GLN A 58 -15.60 -21.58 18.62
C GLN A 58 -15.54 -20.13 19.14
N ASP A 59 -14.41 -19.69 19.67
CA ASP A 59 -14.24 -18.35 20.21
C ASP A 59 -14.04 -17.33 19.09
N GLU A 60 -14.92 -16.35 18.99
CA GLU A 60 -14.88 -15.31 17.96
C GLU A 60 -13.56 -14.53 17.97
N LYS A 61 -12.98 -14.29 19.16
CA LYS A 61 -11.69 -13.62 19.27
C LYS A 61 -10.56 -14.45 18.63
N ALA A 62 -10.51 -15.76 18.94
CA ALA A 62 -9.52 -16.65 18.35
C ALA A 62 -9.70 -16.76 16.82
N GLN A 63 -10.95 -16.90 16.36
CA GLN A 63 -11.27 -16.92 14.93
C GLN A 63 -10.87 -15.59 14.24
N GLY A 64 -11.09 -14.44 14.88
CA GLY A 64 -10.67 -13.13 14.39
C GLY A 64 -9.16 -13.03 14.21
N GLN A 65 -8.38 -13.47 15.18
CA GLN A 65 -6.91 -13.51 15.10
C GLN A 65 -6.40 -14.44 13.99
N ILE A 66 -7.05 -15.59 13.80
CA ILE A 66 -6.75 -16.50 12.69
C ILE A 66 -7.07 -15.85 11.34
N ALA A 67 -8.22 -15.16 11.24
CA ALA A 67 -8.61 -14.45 10.02
C ALA A 67 -7.61 -13.33 9.66
N THR A 68 -7.13 -12.55 10.63
CA THR A 68 -6.07 -11.56 10.46
C THR A 68 -4.80 -12.21 9.91
N TRP A 69 -4.33 -13.29 10.54
CA TRP A 69 -3.16 -14.02 10.09
C TRP A 69 -3.32 -14.58 8.67
N MET A 70 -4.47 -15.12 8.31
CA MET A 70 -4.72 -15.63 6.96
C MET A 70 -4.60 -14.54 5.88
N ARG A 71 -5.08 -13.31 6.17
CA ARG A 71 -4.91 -12.17 5.25
C ARG A 71 -3.46 -11.76 5.11
N VAL A 72 -2.74 -11.73 6.22
CA VAL A 72 -1.29 -11.48 6.24
C VAL A 72 -0.54 -12.52 5.40
N CYS A 73 -0.88 -13.80 5.59
CA CYS A 73 -0.30 -14.89 4.79
C CYS A 73 -0.61 -14.75 3.28
N ALA A 74 -1.79 -14.25 2.92
CA ALA A 74 -2.12 -13.97 1.51
C ALA A 74 -1.24 -12.84 0.94
N GLY A 75 -1.04 -11.75 1.70
CA GLY A 75 -0.12 -10.67 1.32
C GLY A 75 1.31 -11.15 1.17
N TRP A 76 1.79 -11.95 2.13
CA TRP A 76 3.10 -12.58 2.07
C TRP A 76 3.24 -13.49 0.84
N ALA A 77 2.25 -14.34 0.57
CA ALA A 77 2.29 -15.28 -0.55
C ALA A 77 2.27 -14.57 -1.92
N ASP A 78 1.51 -13.47 -2.05
CA ASP A 78 1.49 -12.66 -3.28
C ASP A 78 2.83 -11.95 -3.53
N ALA A 79 3.55 -11.60 -2.46
CA ALA A 79 4.87 -10.97 -2.54
C ALA A 79 5.99 -11.94 -2.97
N GLN A 80 5.80 -13.25 -2.76
CA GLN A 80 6.79 -14.24 -3.23
C GLN A 80 6.76 -14.31 -4.76
N ASP A 81 7.93 -14.20 -5.39
CA ASP A 81 8.10 -14.13 -6.84
C ASP A 81 7.35 -12.96 -7.53
N MET A 82 7.02 -11.91 -6.77
CA MET A 82 6.41 -10.70 -7.32
C MET A 82 7.43 -9.92 -8.13
N LEU A 83 7.12 -9.65 -9.42
CA LEU A 83 7.91 -8.76 -10.26
C LEU A 83 7.42 -7.32 -10.09
N ILE A 84 8.37 -6.42 -9.85
CA ILE A 84 8.20 -4.97 -9.79
C ILE A 84 8.99 -4.34 -10.93
N ILE A 85 8.36 -3.59 -11.82
CA ILE A 85 9.05 -2.87 -12.88
C ILE A 85 9.33 -1.44 -12.46
N ARG A 86 10.58 -1.06 -12.51
CA ARG A 86 11.03 0.32 -12.37
C ARG A 86 11.24 0.95 -13.75
N PHE A 87 10.30 1.82 -14.15
CA PHE A 87 10.41 2.60 -15.39
C PHE A 87 11.34 3.80 -15.16
N GLY A 88 12.49 3.76 -15.79
CA GLY A 88 13.57 4.70 -15.50
C GLY A 88 14.33 4.34 -14.21
N ASP A 89 15.13 5.27 -13.72
CA ASP A 89 15.91 5.08 -12.50
C ASP A 89 15.21 5.72 -11.28
N GLN A 90 15.77 5.56 -10.10
CA GLN A 90 15.33 6.31 -8.93
C GLN A 90 15.53 7.81 -9.12
N MET A 91 14.78 8.59 -8.39
CA MET A 91 14.93 10.03 -8.40
C MET A 91 16.25 10.44 -7.72
N ASN A 92 17.01 11.31 -8.38
CA ASN A 92 18.25 11.87 -7.81
C ASN A 92 17.94 12.69 -6.54
N ASN A 93 18.81 12.59 -5.55
CA ASN A 93 18.73 13.31 -4.28
C ASN A 93 17.54 12.93 -3.37
N VAL A 94 16.90 11.81 -3.63
CA VAL A 94 15.84 11.23 -2.79
C VAL A 94 16.30 9.85 -2.30
N ALA A 95 17.12 9.84 -1.25
CA ALA A 95 17.78 8.62 -0.76
C ALA A 95 16.83 7.50 -0.33
N VAL A 96 15.62 7.87 0.12
CA VAL A 96 14.64 6.90 0.64
C VAL A 96 13.93 6.09 -0.44
N THR A 97 14.04 6.47 -1.72
CA THR A 97 13.38 5.75 -2.82
C THR A 97 14.20 4.57 -3.34
N ASP A 98 15.49 4.54 -3.05
CA ASP A 98 16.36 3.40 -3.42
C ASP A 98 16.53 2.40 -2.28
N GLY A 99 17.25 1.31 -2.54
CA GLY A 99 17.56 0.26 -1.59
C GLY A 99 18.24 -0.94 -2.25
N ASP A 100 18.70 -1.87 -1.43
CA ASP A 100 19.33 -3.12 -1.89
C ASP A 100 18.29 -4.12 -2.39
N LYS A 101 18.05 -4.11 -3.70
CA LYS A 101 17.10 -5.00 -4.36
C LYS A 101 17.51 -6.48 -4.30
N VAL A 102 18.81 -6.79 -4.20
CA VAL A 102 19.29 -8.17 -4.06
C VAL A 102 18.94 -8.70 -2.68
N SER A 103 19.17 -7.92 -1.64
CA SER A 103 18.70 -8.27 -0.29
C SER A 103 17.18 -8.37 -0.20
N ALA A 104 16.44 -7.51 -0.93
CA ALA A 104 14.99 -7.58 -0.99
C ALA A 104 14.50 -8.90 -1.61
N GLU A 105 15.12 -9.37 -2.68
CA GLU A 105 14.80 -10.66 -3.29
C GLU A 105 15.02 -11.81 -2.31
N GLN A 106 16.13 -11.80 -1.60
CA GLN A 106 16.48 -12.84 -0.62
C GLN A 106 15.57 -12.87 0.61
N VAL A 107 15.19 -11.69 1.12
CA VAL A 107 14.49 -11.55 2.40
C VAL A 107 12.99 -11.43 2.21
N LEU A 108 12.56 -10.71 1.19
CA LEU A 108 11.15 -10.33 0.97
C LEU A 108 10.51 -11.13 -0.18
N GLY A 109 11.32 -11.73 -1.05
CA GLY A 109 10.87 -12.65 -2.08
C GLY A 109 10.41 -11.99 -3.39
N TYR A 110 10.59 -10.68 -3.59
CA TYR A 110 10.19 -10.02 -4.83
C TYR A 110 11.39 -9.53 -5.65
N HIS A 111 11.20 -9.45 -6.96
CA HIS A 111 12.21 -9.06 -7.94
C HIS A 111 11.96 -7.63 -8.41
N VAL A 112 13.02 -6.86 -8.56
CA VAL A 112 12.96 -5.48 -9.04
C VAL A 112 13.75 -5.37 -10.34
N ASP A 113 13.02 -5.22 -11.45
CA ASP A 113 13.60 -5.07 -12.77
C ASP A 113 13.58 -3.63 -13.23
N TYR A 114 14.69 -3.22 -13.85
CA TYR A 114 14.78 -1.95 -14.55
C TYR A 114 14.21 -2.07 -15.96
N CYS A 115 13.37 -1.12 -16.33
CA CYS A 115 12.85 -0.98 -17.69
C CYS A 115 13.15 0.45 -18.19
N PRO A 116 13.92 0.60 -19.28
CA PRO A 116 14.11 1.91 -19.90
C PRO A 116 12.77 2.53 -20.28
N VAL A 117 12.59 3.82 -20.04
CA VAL A 117 11.34 4.53 -20.42
C VAL A 117 11.08 4.41 -21.92
N ASN A 118 12.11 4.34 -22.75
CA ASN A 118 11.98 4.11 -24.18
C ASN A 118 11.33 2.76 -24.54
N ASP A 119 11.43 1.75 -23.69
CA ASP A 119 10.75 0.47 -23.93
C ASP A 119 9.24 0.61 -23.62
N LEU A 120 8.86 1.32 -22.58
CA LEU A 120 7.47 1.71 -22.34
C LEU A 120 6.92 2.56 -23.50
N MET A 121 7.72 3.47 -24.06
CA MET A 121 7.33 4.29 -25.22
C MET A 121 7.03 3.44 -26.47
N LYS A 122 7.65 2.27 -26.66
CA LYS A 122 7.27 1.37 -27.76
C LYS A 122 5.83 0.89 -27.60
N TYR A 123 5.43 0.52 -26.38
CA TYR A 123 4.04 0.15 -26.07
C TYR A 123 3.10 1.34 -26.29
N TYR A 124 3.46 2.52 -25.81
CA TYR A 124 2.68 3.74 -25.99
C TYR A 124 2.43 4.06 -27.47
N ASN A 125 3.47 4.02 -28.29
CA ASN A 125 3.36 4.33 -29.72
C ASN A 125 2.60 3.25 -30.51
N ALA A 126 2.50 2.03 -30.01
CA ALA A 126 1.76 0.93 -30.60
C ALA A 126 0.26 0.89 -30.21
N VAL A 127 -0.22 1.85 -29.37
CA VAL A 127 -1.65 1.91 -29.02
C VAL A 127 -2.43 2.48 -30.18
N GLU A 128 -3.47 1.76 -30.60
CA GLU A 128 -4.37 2.21 -31.68
C GLU A 128 -5.40 3.22 -31.16
N ASP A 129 -5.73 4.22 -31.98
CA ASP A 129 -6.65 5.31 -31.64
C ASP A 129 -8.04 4.79 -31.19
N LYS A 130 -8.52 3.69 -31.79
CA LYS A 130 -9.79 3.08 -31.35
C LYS A 130 -9.77 2.60 -29.90
N ASP A 131 -8.63 2.07 -29.42
CA ASP A 131 -8.48 1.60 -28.04
C ASP A 131 -8.39 2.80 -27.10
N VAL A 132 -7.71 3.87 -27.54
CA VAL A 132 -7.63 5.13 -26.76
C VAL A 132 -9.01 5.74 -26.62
N GLN A 133 -9.82 5.80 -27.70
CA GLN A 133 -11.18 6.34 -27.64
C GLN A 133 -12.05 5.54 -26.67
N ALA A 134 -11.99 4.21 -26.73
CA ALA A 134 -12.76 3.35 -25.80
C ALA A 134 -12.38 3.60 -24.34
N MET A 135 -11.10 3.86 -24.05
CA MET A 135 -10.63 4.19 -22.70
C MET A 135 -11.09 5.59 -22.28
N VAL A 136 -11.05 6.58 -23.17
CA VAL A 136 -11.57 7.93 -22.90
C VAL A 136 -13.08 7.87 -22.61
N ASP A 137 -13.86 7.12 -23.39
CA ASP A 137 -15.28 6.91 -23.15
C ASP A 137 -15.53 6.26 -21.77
N THR A 138 -14.65 5.35 -21.37
CA THR A 138 -14.69 4.73 -20.04
C THR A 138 -14.46 5.78 -18.95
N TYR A 139 -13.48 6.66 -19.09
CA TYR A 139 -13.22 7.72 -18.12
C TYR A 139 -14.42 8.64 -17.95
N PHE A 140 -15.02 9.11 -19.06
CA PHE A 140 -16.18 10.00 -19.02
C PHE A 140 -17.42 9.34 -18.44
N LYS A 141 -17.55 8.03 -18.58
CA LYS A 141 -18.63 7.26 -17.93
C LYS A 141 -18.41 7.06 -16.43
N GLU A 142 -17.16 6.78 -16.04
CA GLU A 142 -16.84 6.41 -14.64
C GLU A 142 -16.68 7.61 -13.73
N TYR A 143 -16.19 8.75 -14.23
CA TYR A 143 -15.86 9.92 -13.41
C TYR A 143 -16.73 11.12 -13.74
N ASP A 144 -17.01 11.93 -12.71
CA ASP A 144 -17.57 13.25 -12.93
C ASP A 144 -16.53 14.16 -13.59
N HIS A 145 -16.94 15.00 -14.52
CA HIS A 145 -16.04 15.89 -15.25
C HIS A 145 -16.80 17.11 -15.80
N ALA A 146 -16.05 18.16 -16.16
CA ALA A 146 -16.63 19.31 -16.82
C ALA A 146 -16.89 18.98 -18.31
N PRO A 147 -18.04 19.40 -18.90
CA PRO A 147 -18.36 19.11 -20.31
C PRO A 147 -17.31 19.60 -21.32
N GLU A 148 -16.49 20.57 -20.91
CA GLU A 148 -15.38 21.09 -21.72
C GLU A 148 -14.32 20.04 -22.02
N LEU A 149 -14.16 19.04 -21.14
CA LEU A 149 -13.19 17.95 -21.33
C LEU A 149 -13.56 17.02 -22.50
N GLU A 150 -14.83 16.99 -22.91
CA GLU A 150 -15.30 16.18 -24.05
C GLU A 150 -15.06 16.86 -25.41
N LYS A 151 -14.65 18.13 -25.41
CA LYS A 151 -14.44 18.89 -26.64
C LYS A 151 -13.16 18.47 -27.36
N THR A 152 -13.32 17.67 -28.41
CA THR A 152 -12.19 17.23 -29.24
C THR A 152 -11.44 18.43 -29.84
N GLY A 153 -10.11 18.28 -29.99
CA GLY A 153 -9.25 19.34 -30.53
C GLY A 153 -8.82 20.40 -29.52
N THR A 154 -9.27 20.31 -28.26
CA THR A 154 -8.75 21.16 -27.15
C THR A 154 -7.50 20.55 -26.49
N GLU A 155 -6.69 21.38 -25.87
CA GLU A 155 -5.55 20.88 -25.08
C GLU A 155 -6.00 19.93 -23.95
N ALA A 156 -7.07 20.27 -23.24
CA ALA A 156 -7.59 19.47 -22.15
C ALA A 156 -8.03 18.07 -22.61
N TYR A 157 -8.79 17.97 -23.71
CA TYR A 157 -9.13 16.68 -24.32
C TYR A 157 -7.89 15.89 -24.72
N THR A 158 -6.89 16.56 -25.33
CA THR A 158 -5.63 15.91 -25.73
C THR A 158 -4.91 15.32 -24.52
N LYS A 159 -4.94 15.98 -23.35
CA LYS A 159 -4.33 15.46 -22.13
C LYS A 159 -5.07 14.23 -21.58
N VAL A 160 -6.41 14.22 -21.66
CA VAL A 160 -7.20 13.03 -21.32
C VAL A 160 -6.88 11.88 -22.28
N TRP A 161 -6.81 12.16 -23.58
CA TRP A 161 -6.45 11.18 -24.62
C TRP A 161 -5.07 10.56 -24.38
N ASN A 162 -4.06 11.39 -24.12
CA ASN A 162 -2.70 10.93 -23.88
C ASN A 162 -2.55 10.16 -22.56
N SER A 163 -3.35 10.50 -21.53
CA SER A 163 -3.44 9.70 -20.30
C SER A 163 -4.03 8.33 -20.55
N ALA A 164 -5.09 8.24 -21.36
CA ALA A 164 -5.70 6.97 -21.73
C ALA A 164 -4.71 6.09 -22.52
N LYS A 165 -3.98 6.70 -23.43
CA LYS A 165 -2.93 6.02 -24.20
C LYS A 165 -1.81 5.50 -23.31
N ALA A 166 -1.39 6.29 -22.30
CA ALA A 166 -0.38 5.90 -21.32
C ALA A 166 -0.87 4.74 -20.42
N GLU A 167 -2.13 4.77 -19.98
CA GLU A 167 -2.73 3.68 -19.21
C GLU A 167 -2.75 2.37 -19.99
N ILE A 168 -3.16 2.40 -21.26
CA ILE A 168 -3.17 1.20 -22.10
C ILE A 168 -1.76 0.64 -22.27
N ALA A 169 -0.76 1.50 -22.51
CA ALA A 169 0.63 1.09 -22.62
C ALA A 169 1.15 0.42 -21.34
N LEU A 170 0.91 1.04 -20.18
CA LEU A 170 1.27 0.47 -18.88
C LEU A 170 0.59 -0.88 -18.64
N ARG A 171 -0.71 -0.98 -18.91
CA ARG A 171 -1.45 -2.25 -18.78
C ARG A 171 -0.85 -3.36 -19.64
N ARG A 172 -0.50 -3.05 -20.89
CA ARG A 172 0.07 -4.03 -21.81
C ARG A 172 1.43 -4.54 -21.31
N ILE A 173 2.36 -3.64 -20.98
CA ILE A 173 3.69 -4.06 -20.52
C ILE A 173 3.62 -4.80 -19.18
N LEU A 174 2.79 -4.37 -18.22
CA LEU A 174 2.61 -5.06 -16.94
C LEU A 174 2.02 -6.47 -17.14
N LYS A 175 1.07 -6.60 -18.06
CA LYS A 175 0.49 -7.92 -18.41
C LYS A 175 1.49 -8.83 -19.11
N ASP A 176 2.22 -8.32 -20.09
CA ASP A 176 3.17 -9.11 -20.89
C ASP A 176 4.35 -9.60 -20.05
N THR A 177 4.77 -8.83 -19.07
CA THR A 177 5.84 -9.19 -18.13
C THR A 177 5.36 -9.99 -16.93
N GLY A 178 4.06 -9.98 -16.64
CA GLY A 178 3.50 -10.55 -15.41
C GLY A 178 3.78 -9.74 -14.16
N ALA A 179 4.21 -8.48 -14.31
CA ALA A 179 4.50 -7.61 -13.18
C ALA A 179 3.23 -7.25 -12.40
N LYS A 180 3.34 -7.26 -11.08
CA LYS A 180 2.25 -6.90 -10.16
C LYS A 180 2.39 -5.51 -9.57
N ALA A 181 3.56 -4.89 -9.76
CA ALA A 181 3.85 -3.55 -9.25
C ALA A 181 4.77 -2.79 -10.21
N PHE A 182 4.75 -1.47 -10.12
CA PHE A 182 5.61 -0.62 -10.93
C PHE A 182 5.92 0.70 -10.23
N THR A 183 6.97 1.37 -10.73
CA THR A 183 7.30 2.74 -10.32
C THR A 183 7.57 3.60 -11.54
N THR A 184 7.33 4.90 -11.41
CA THR A 184 7.71 5.91 -12.40
C THR A 184 8.58 6.99 -11.76
N ASN A 185 9.33 7.72 -12.58
CA ASN A 185 10.15 8.83 -12.12
C ASN A 185 9.84 10.07 -12.96
N PHE A 186 9.33 11.13 -12.34
CA PHE A 186 8.96 12.35 -13.06
C PHE A 186 10.16 13.16 -13.58
N ASN A 187 11.38 12.77 -13.27
CA ASN A 187 12.60 13.29 -13.88
C ASN A 187 13.09 12.45 -15.07
N ASP A 188 12.45 11.31 -15.35
CA ASP A 188 12.74 10.45 -16.49
C ASP A 188 11.42 9.96 -17.12
N LEU A 189 10.84 10.79 -17.97
CA LEU A 189 9.57 10.53 -18.63
C LEU A 189 9.70 10.18 -20.12
N GLY A 190 10.93 10.11 -20.66
CA GLY A 190 11.12 9.91 -22.09
C GLY A 190 10.34 10.93 -22.92
N ASP A 191 9.55 10.46 -23.89
CA ASP A 191 8.71 11.30 -24.74
C ASP A 191 7.25 11.45 -24.26
N PHE A 192 6.91 10.99 -23.04
CA PHE A 192 5.61 11.31 -22.47
C PHE A 192 5.45 12.81 -22.29
N ASP A 193 4.31 13.34 -22.71
CA ASP A 193 4.01 14.78 -22.63
C ASP A 193 3.47 15.22 -21.25
N GLN A 194 3.20 14.27 -20.39
CA GLN A 194 2.73 14.46 -19.02
C GLN A 194 3.07 13.24 -18.15
N ILE A 195 3.05 13.41 -16.83
CA ILE A 195 3.18 12.31 -15.88
C ILE A 195 1.97 11.37 -16.02
N PRO A 196 2.14 10.03 -16.07
CA PRO A 196 1.04 9.07 -16.21
C PRO A 196 0.26 8.87 -14.90
N GLY A 197 -0.08 9.96 -14.19
CA GLY A 197 -0.69 9.92 -12.87
C GLY A 197 -2.10 9.34 -12.85
N LEU A 198 -2.96 9.73 -13.81
CA LEU A 198 -4.29 9.14 -13.94
C LEU A 198 -4.22 7.62 -14.14
N ALA A 199 -3.27 7.15 -14.97
CA ALA A 199 -3.05 5.72 -15.16
C ALA A 199 -2.62 5.04 -13.87
N SER A 200 -1.72 5.65 -13.09
CA SER A 200 -1.27 5.11 -11.80
C SER A 200 -2.41 5.04 -10.78
N GLN A 201 -3.27 6.07 -10.71
CA GLN A 201 -4.45 6.07 -9.83
C GLN A 201 -5.38 4.89 -10.13
N ARG A 202 -5.70 4.67 -11.41
CA ARG A 202 -6.59 3.59 -11.84
C ARG A 202 -5.98 2.19 -11.69
N LEU A 203 -4.70 2.05 -12.00
CA LEU A 203 -3.99 0.78 -11.82
C LEU A 203 -3.87 0.40 -10.34
N MET A 204 -3.67 1.36 -9.43
CA MET A 204 -3.71 1.11 -8.00
C MET A 204 -5.08 0.62 -7.52
N GLU A 205 -6.17 1.20 -8.02
CA GLU A 205 -7.53 0.76 -7.69
C GLU A 205 -7.75 -0.71 -8.06
N GLU A 206 -7.16 -1.16 -9.16
CA GLU A 206 -7.22 -2.56 -9.61
C GLU A 206 -6.21 -3.47 -8.93
N GLY A 207 -5.33 -2.92 -8.10
CA GLY A 207 -4.39 -3.68 -7.27
C GLY A 207 -2.97 -3.78 -7.79
N TYR A 208 -2.61 -3.07 -8.84
CA TYR A 208 -1.19 -2.93 -9.15
C TYR A 208 -0.49 -2.12 -8.08
N GLY A 209 0.64 -2.62 -7.59
CA GLY A 209 1.50 -1.88 -6.68
C GLY A 209 2.07 -0.64 -7.35
N PHE A 210 2.06 0.49 -6.65
CA PHE A 210 2.66 1.73 -7.14
C PHE A 210 3.47 2.42 -6.05
N GLY A 211 4.62 2.93 -6.43
CA GLY A 211 5.44 3.87 -5.68
C GLY A 211 6.03 4.89 -6.66
N ALA A 212 6.02 6.15 -6.28
CA ALA A 212 6.57 7.21 -7.12
C ALA A 212 8.10 7.26 -7.03
N GLU A 213 8.74 8.03 -7.93
CA GLU A 213 10.15 8.40 -7.81
C GLU A 213 11.14 7.23 -7.85
N GLY A 214 10.75 6.11 -8.44
CA GLY A 214 11.55 4.90 -8.45
C GLY A 214 11.45 4.06 -7.17
N ASP A 215 10.55 4.41 -6.23
CA ASP A 215 10.39 3.72 -4.94
C ASP A 215 9.68 2.37 -5.09
N TRP A 216 10.46 1.38 -5.47
CA TRP A 216 10.01 0.01 -5.61
C TRP A 216 9.58 -0.62 -4.28
N LYS A 217 10.10 -0.14 -3.12
CA LYS A 217 9.70 -0.62 -1.79
C LYS A 217 8.25 -0.25 -1.48
N SER A 218 7.89 1.01 -1.72
CA SER A 218 6.51 1.47 -1.60
C SER A 218 5.59 0.79 -2.61
N ALA A 219 6.06 0.55 -3.84
CA ALA A 219 5.28 -0.19 -4.84
C ALA A 219 4.95 -1.62 -4.37
N ALA A 220 5.94 -2.35 -3.86
CA ALA A 220 5.75 -3.68 -3.29
C ALA A 220 4.82 -3.66 -2.07
N LEU A 221 5.03 -2.70 -1.16
CA LEU A 221 4.24 -2.58 0.05
C LEU A 221 2.78 -2.26 -0.27
N TYR A 222 2.51 -1.33 -1.21
CA TYR A 222 1.14 -1.03 -1.63
C TYR A 222 0.42 -2.27 -2.20
N ARG A 223 1.10 -3.05 -3.05
CA ARG A 223 0.53 -4.32 -3.53
C ARG A 223 0.16 -5.25 -2.39
N THR A 224 1.03 -5.39 -1.39
CA THR A 224 0.77 -6.21 -0.21
C THR A 224 -0.42 -5.68 0.59
N VAL A 225 -0.50 -4.36 0.81
CA VAL A 225 -1.64 -3.69 1.45
C VAL A 225 -2.94 -3.99 0.69
N TRP A 226 -2.94 -3.81 -0.62
CA TRP A 226 -4.12 -4.07 -1.45
C TRP A 226 -4.59 -5.51 -1.34
N VAL A 227 -3.67 -6.49 -1.36
CA VAL A 227 -4.01 -7.92 -1.20
C VAL A 227 -4.62 -8.19 0.17
N MET A 228 -4.02 -7.67 1.25
CA MET A 228 -4.56 -7.81 2.60
C MET A 228 -5.93 -7.13 2.77
N ASN A 229 -6.22 -6.09 2.00
CA ASN A 229 -7.50 -5.37 2.01
C ASN A 229 -8.63 -6.06 1.23
N GLN A 230 -8.34 -7.12 0.46
CA GLN A 230 -9.37 -7.76 -0.37
C GLN A 230 -10.59 -8.23 0.44
N GLY A 231 -11.79 -7.79 0.03
CA GLY A 231 -13.04 -8.05 0.74
C GLY A 231 -13.27 -7.20 2.00
N LEU A 232 -12.37 -6.27 2.32
CA LEU A 232 -12.60 -5.17 3.27
C LEU A 232 -13.09 -3.95 2.49
N SER A 233 -13.79 -3.03 3.14
CA SER A 233 -14.65 -2.08 2.40
C SER A 233 -14.20 -0.62 2.46
N LYS A 234 -13.20 -0.29 3.28
CA LYS A 234 -12.88 1.12 3.52
C LYS A 234 -11.82 1.68 2.59
N GLY A 235 -10.89 0.85 2.12
CA GLY A 235 -9.90 1.20 1.10
C GLY A 235 -8.51 1.51 1.60
N CYS A 236 -7.58 1.59 0.63
CA CYS A 236 -6.16 1.84 0.86
C CYS A 236 -5.57 2.73 -0.26
N SER A 237 -4.41 3.35 0.01
CA SER A 237 -3.70 4.19 -0.96
C SER A 237 -2.20 4.23 -0.68
N PHE A 238 -1.41 4.45 -1.73
CA PHE A 238 -0.11 5.08 -1.64
C PHE A 238 -0.31 6.58 -1.34
N LEU A 239 0.49 7.17 -0.47
CA LEU A 239 0.44 8.59 -0.08
C LEU A 239 1.84 9.13 0.21
N GLU A 240 1.96 10.45 0.18
CA GLU A 240 3.14 11.21 0.57
C GLU A 240 2.78 12.22 1.65
N ASP A 241 3.64 12.37 2.66
CA ASP A 241 3.60 13.49 3.60
C ASP A 241 3.87 14.80 2.83
N TYR A 242 2.80 15.46 2.37
CA TYR A 242 2.89 16.55 1.41
C TYR A 242 3.25 17.88 2.06
N THR A 243 2.61 18.19 3.19
CA THR A 243 2.96 19.37 4.02
C THR A 243 2.37 19.28 5.41
N LEU A 244 2.95 20.03 6.33
CA LEU A 244 2.55 20.09 7.72
C LEU A 244 1.70 21.32 8.01
N ASN A 245 0.63 21.14 8.79
CA ASN A 245 -0.13 22.22 9.38
C ASN A 245 0.25 22.34 10.86
N PHE A 246 0.82 23.46 11.26
CA PHE A 246 1.23 23.74 12.64
C PHE A 246 0.27 24.68 13.39
N ASP A 247 -1.01 24.64 13.04
CA ASP A 247 -2.04 25.51 13.64
C ASP A 247 -2.53 24.97 15.01
N GLY A 248 -1.64 24.81 15.96
CA GLY A 248 -1.95 24.45 17.35
C GLY A 248 -2.86 23.22 17.46
N ALA A 249 -4.09 23.39 17.96
CA ALA A 249 -5.04 22.29 18.12
C ALA A 249 -5.49 21.64 16.80
N ASN A 250 -5.21 22.26 15.66
CA ASN A 250 -5.51 21.75 14.32
C ASN A 250 -4.27 21.21 13.61
N SER A 251 -3.18 20.93 14.35
CA SER A 251 -1.95 20.39 13.78
C SER A 251 -2.22 19.04 13.13
N ALA A 252 -1.81 18.90 11.88
CA ALA A 252 -2.09 17.72 11.05
C ALA A 252 -1.09 17.63 9.88
N ILE A 253 -1.05 16.51 9.19
CA ILE A 253 -0.26 16.30 7.99
C ILE A 253 -1.19 16.19 6.80
N LEU A 254 -1.03 17.09 5.82
CA LEU A 254 -1.69 16.96 4.52
C LEU A 254 -0.97 15.86 3.74
N GLN A 255 -1.76 14.92 3.28
CA GLN A 255 -1.32 13.78 2.50
C GLN A 255 -1.78 13.94 1.06
N SER A 256 -0.89 13.69 0.13
CA SER A 256 -1.18 13.66 -1.30
C SER A 256 -0.11 12.84 -2.02
N HIS A 257 0.04 12.98 -3.24
CA HIS A 257 1.17 12.93 -4.14
C HIS A 257 0.80 13.80 -5.34
N MET A 258 1.75 14.15 -6.19
CA MET A 258 1.45 15.06 -7.31
C MET A 258 0.15 14.72 -8.04
N LEU A 259 -0.10 13.43 -8.34
CA LEU A 259 -1.31 12.92 -8.97
C LEU A 259 -1.74 11.57 -8.38
N GLU A 260 -0.81 10.77 -7.88
CA GLU A 260 -0.90 9.33 -7.77
C GLU A 260 -1.45 8.87 -6.39
N VAL A 261 -2.64 9.31 -6.06
CA VAL A 261 -3.40 8.84 -4.88
C VAL A 261 -4.53 7.93 -5.34
N CYS A 262 -4.66 6.76 -4.72
CA CYS A 262 -5.64 5.76 -5.11
C CYS A 262 -7.07 6.19 -4.80
N PRO A 263 -8.02 6.10 -5.75
CA PRO A 263 -9.41 6.48 -5.55
C PRO A 263 -10.18 5.58 -4.57
N LEU A 264 -9.65 4.45 -4.15
CA LEU A 264 -10.29 3.59 -3.12
C LEU A 264 -10.50 4.31 -1.78
N ILE A 265 -9.73 5.36 -1.47
CA ILE A 265 -9.92 6.15 -0.25
C ILE A 265 -10.87 7.33 -0.41
N ALA A 266 -11.39 7.59 -1.61
CA ALA A 266 -12.24 8.74 -1.89
C ALA A 266 -13.53 8.75 -1.05
N ALA A 267 -13.86 9.91 -0.46
CA ALA A 267 -15.11 10.11 0.30
C ALA A 267 -16.34 10.21 -0.60
N SER A 268 -16.15 10.63 -1.84
CA SER A 268 -17.19 10.75 -2.87
C SER A 268 -16.65 10.36 -4.23
N LYS A 269 -17.51 10.30 -5.23
CA LYS A 269 -17.11 9.98 -6.60
C LYS A 269 -15.97 10.91 -7.06
N PRO A 270 -14.81 10.37 -7.50
CA PRO A 270 -13.71 11.21 -7.99
C PRO A 270 -14.10 12.01 -9.23
N ARG A 271 -13.46 13.16 -9.39
CA ARG A 271 -13.63 14.03 -10.58
C ARG A 271 -12.42 13.94 -11.46
N LEU A 272 -12.65 13.71 -12.74
CA LEU A 272 -11.61 13.83 -13.76
C LEU A 272 -11.41 15.32 -14.09
N GLU A 273 -10.19 15.79 -13.88
CA GLU A 273 -9.81 17.19 -14.10
C GLU A 273 -8.49 17.27 -14.86
N VAL A 274 -8.26 18.40 -15.54
CA VAL A 274 -6.99 18.70 -16.23
C VAL A 274 -6.47 20.03 -15.74
N HIS A 275 -5.30 20.01 -15.12
CA HIS A 275 -4.68 21.19 -14.54
C HIS A 275 -3.17 21.23 -14.79
N PHE A 276 -2.62 22.45 -14.79
CA PHE A 276 -1.19 22.66 -14.93
C PHE A 276 -0.43 22.06 -13.74
N LEU A 277 0.61 21.29 -14.05
CA LEU A 277 1.56 20.76 -13.09
C LEU A 277 2.91 21.45 -13.28
N GLY A 278 3.32 22.22 -12.27
CA GLY A 278 4.52 23.07 -12.33
C GLY A 278 5.81 22.40 -11.87
N ILE A 279 5.81 21.07 -11.65
CA ILE A 279 6.95 20.30 -11.12
C ILE A 279 7.41 19.23 -12.13
N GLY A 280 8.62 18.73 -11.94
CA GLY A 280 9.25 17.74 -12.82
C GLY A 280 9.86 18.36 -14.06
N ILE A 281 10.39 17.52 -14.94
CA ILE A 281 11.03 17.94 -16.19
C ILE A 281 10.05 18.39 -17.26
N ARG A 282 8.78 17.98 -17.17
CA ARG A 282 7.71 18.34 -18.09
C ARG A 282 6.58 19.06 -17.38
N LYS A 283 6.73 20.37 -17.29
CA LYS A 283 5.66 21.25 -16.78
C LYS A 283 4.57 21.36 -17.83
N SER A 284 3.42 20.76 -17.59
CA SER A 284 2.32 20.72 -18.57
C SER A 284 0.96 20.62 -17.90
N GLN A 285 -0.09 20.81 -18.65
CA GLN A 285 -1.44 20.37 -18.29
C GLN A 285 -1.44 18.86 -18.12
N THR A 286 -2.09 18.34 -17.08
CA THR A 286 -2.06 16.92 -16.74
C THR A 286 -3.43 16.47 -16.28
N ALA A 287 -3.92 15.36 -16.85
CA ALA A 287 -5.17 14.74 -16.43
C ALA A 287 -4.99 13.94 -15.14
N ARG A 288 -5.95 14.04 -14.22
CA ARG A 288 -5.94 13.40 -12.91
C ARG A 288 -7.32 13.22 -12.32
N LEU A 289 -7.43 12.33 -11.34
CA LEU A 289 -8.59 12.26 -10.47
C LEU A 289 -8.38 13.14 -9.24
N VAL A 290 -9.35 13.99 -8.95
CA VAL A 290 -9.37 14.89 -7.80
C VAL A 290 -10.48 14.48 -6.85
N PHE A 291 -10.15 14.32 -5.58
CA PHE A 291 -11.08 13.95 -4.51
C PHE A 291 -10.45 14.24 -3.14
N THR A 292 -11.26 14.20 -2.10
CA THR A 292 -10.80 14.13 -0.71
C THR A 292 -11.05 12.75 -0.14
N SER A 293 -10.21 12.32 0.81
CA SER A 293 -10.35 11.04 1.48
C SER A 293 -11.54 11.00 2.43
N LYS A 294 -11.99 9.79 2.77
CA LYS A 294 -12.89 9.53 3.89
C LYS A 294 -12.25 10.00 5.21
N VAL A 295 -13.09 10.28 6.22
CA VAL A 295 -12.66 10.51 7.59
C VAL A 295 -12.68 9.22 8.40
N GLY A 296 -11.90 9.14 9.46
CA GLY A 296 -11.84 8.02 10.40
C GLY A 296 -10.45 7.45 10.63
N SER A 297 -10.37 6.52 11.56
CA SER A 297 -9.11 5.89 11.95
C SER A 297 -8.56 5.01 10.83
N GLY A 298 -7.26 5.00 10.70
CA GLY A 298 -6.51 4.16 9.77
C GLY A 298 -5.09 3.91 10.25
N CYS A 299 -4.33 3.23 9.44
CA CYS A 299 -2.94 2.91 9.74
C CYS A 299 -2.08 3.15 8.50
N THR A 300 -0.93 3.78 8.68
CA THR A 300 0.06 3.99 7.64
C THR A 300 1.32 3.20 7.92
N ALA A 301 1.97 2.70 6.87
CA ALA A 301 3.19 1.92 6.97
C ALA A 301 4.18 2.27 5.86
N THR A 302 5.46 2.13 6.17
CA THR A 302 6.55 2.23 5.17
C THR A 302 7.62 1.20 5.44
N VAL A 303 8.35 0.83 4.39
CA VAL A 303 9.53 -0.04 4.49
C VAL A 303 10.77 0.75 4.10
N VAL A 304 11.74 0.78 5.00
CA VAL A 304 13.02 1.47 4.78
C VAL A 304 14.17 0.47 4.75
N ASP A 305 15.13 0.73 3.89
CA ASP A 305 16.41 0.05 3.87
C ASP A 305 17.41 0.80 4.76
N LEU A 306 17.94 0.12 5.77
CA LEU A 306 18.94 0.67 6.69
C LEU A 306 20.36 0.23 6.35
N GLY A 307 20.60 -0.31 5.14
CA GLY A 307 21.89 -0.79 4.66
C GLY A 307 22.27 -2.19 5.11
N ASN A 308 21.75 -2.66 6.24
CA ASN A 308 22.04 -4.00 6.78
C ASN A 308 20.76 -4.81 7.08
N ARG A 309 19.61 -4.19 6.94
CA ARG A 309 18.30 -4.79 7.15
C ARG A 309 17.20 -3.88 6.63
N PHE A 310 16.05 -4.45 6.33
CA PHE A 310 14.83 -3.69 6.13
C PHE A 310 14.11 -3.46 7.47
N ARG A 311 13.47 -2.31 7.58
CA ARG A 311 12.62 -1.96 8.72
C ARG A 311 11.24 -1.59 8.22
N LEU A 312 10.21 -2.21 8.82
CA LEU A 312 8.83 -1.79 8.69
C LEU A 312 8.53 -0.77 9.79
N ILE A 313 8.01 0.39 9.43
CA ILE A 313 7.58 1.44 10.35
C ILE A 313 6.07 1.60 10.17
N VAL A 314 5.34 1.61 11.27
CA VAL A 314 3.87 1.62 11.29
C VAL A 314 3.39 2.67 12.27
N ASN A 315 2.37 3.44 11.88
CA ASN A 315 1.72 4.40 12.78
C ASN A 315 0.21 4.42 12.54
N ASP A 316 -0.56 4.36 13.61
CA ASP A 316 -1.99 4.63 13.55
C ASP A 316 -2.20 6.14 13.30
N VAL A 317 -3.22 6.46 12.52
CA VAL A 317 -3.56 7.84 12.18
C VAL A 317 -5.07 8.05 12.27
N GLU A 318 -5.48 9.28 12.55
CA GLU A 318 -6.88 9.70 12.47
C GLU A 318 -7.06 10.64 11.29
N CYS A 319 -7.75 10.18 10.25
CA CYS A 319 -8.09 11.00 9.09
C CYS A 319 -9.23 11.94 9.45
N ILE A 320 -9.00 13.22 9.23
CA ILE A 320 -9.95 14.31 9.43
C ILE A 320 -10.33 14.94 8.09
N GLU A 321 -11.43 15.69 8.05
CA GLU A 321 -11.88 16.32 6.82
C GLU A 321 -10.91 17.42 6.36
N PRO A 322 -10.31 17.32 5.14
CA PRO A 322 -9.45 18.35 4.63
C PRO A 322 -10.25 19.57 4.20
N LYS A 323 -9.68 20.77 4.41
CA LYS A 323 -10.26 21.98 3.84
C LYS A 323 -10.09 22.01 2.32
N PRO A 324 -11.00 22.68 1.58
CA PRO A 324 -10.85 22.81 0.12
C PRO A 324 -9.52 23.46 -0.29
N LEU A 325 -8.90 22.92 -1.32
CA LEU A 325 -7.62 23.39 -1.89
C LEU A 325 -7.82 23.91 -3.34
N PRO A 326 -8.53 25.03 -3.55
CA PRO A 326 -8.94 25.46 -4.89
C PRO A 326 -7.78 25.80 -5.84
N LYS A 327 -6.58 26.03 -5.30
CA LYS A 327 -5.36 26.30 -6.09
C LYS A 327 -4.40 25.11 -6.16
N LEU A 328 -4.76 24.01 -5.50
CA LEU A 328 -4.00 22.76 -5.52
C LEU A 328 -4.97 21.60 -5.80
N PRO A 329 -5.42 21.45 -7.06
CA PRO A 329 -6.40 20.43 -7.44
C PRO A 329 -5.74 19.05 -7.56
N VAL A 330 -5.53 18.42 -6.41
CA VAL A 330 -4.98 17.06 -6.27
C VAL A 330 -5.86 16.23 -5.34
N ALA A 331 -5.81 14.92 -5.47
CA ALA A 331 -6.39 14.03 -4.49
C ALA A 331 -5.64 14.16 -3.16
N SER A 332 -6.35 14.26 -2.05
CA SER A 332 -5.74 14.52 -0.74
C SER A 332 -6.44 13.83 0.42
N ALA A 333 -5.67 13.54 1.45
CA ALA A 333 -6.13 13.19 2.79
C ALA A 333 -5.50 14.16 3.79
N LEU A 334 -6.10 14.27 4.97
CA LEU A 334 -5.56 15.05 6.08
C LEU A 334 -5.63 14.17 7.32
N TRP A 335 -4.50 13.97 8.02
CA TRP A 335 -4.52 13.15 9.22
C TRP A 335 -3.69 13.69 10.37
N ILE A 336 -4.03 13.23 11.56
CA ILE A 336 -3.26 13.41 12.77
C ILE A 336 -2.59 12.07 13.09
N PRO A 337 -1.25 12.00 13.10
CA PRO A 337 -0.54 10.80 13.54
C PRO A 337 -0.75 10.58 15.04
N MET A 338 -0.94 9.33 15.43
CA MET A 338 -1.19 8.98 16.84
C MET A 338 0.13 8.84 17.64
N PRO A 339 0.11 9.11 18.97
CA PRO A 339 -1.04 9.49 19.80
C PRO A 339 -1.43 10.97 19.69
N ASN A 340 -0.59 11.79 19.09
CA ASN A 340 -0.78 13.19 18.74
C ASN A 340 0.25 13.60 17.70
N PHE A 341 0.06 14.78 17.11
CA PHE A 341 0.86 15.28 15.99
C PHE A 341 2.37 15.30 16.29
N GLU A 342 2.77 15.87 17.42
CA GLU A 342 4.19 16.08 17.76
C GLU A 342 4.90 14.73 18.00
N VAL A 343 4.25 13.84 18.75
CA VAL A 343 4.83 12.54 19.10
C VAL A 343 4.88 11.64 17.87
N GLY A 344 3.78 11.52 17.13
CA GLY A 344 3.70 10.65 15.95
C GLY A 344 4.64 11.09 14.83
N ALA A 345 4.63 12.38 14.47
CA ALA A 345 5.52 12.92 13.46
C ALA A 345 6.99 12.84 13.87
N GLY A 346 7.31 13.17 15.13
CA GLY A 346 8.67 13.07 15.66
C GLY A 346 9.19 11.64 15.69
N ALA A 347 8.36 10.68 16.11
CA ALA A 347 8.70 9.27 16.16
C ALA A 347 8.91 8.68 14.75
N TRP A 348 8.11 9.11 13.75
CA TRP A 348 8.28 8.71 12.35
C TRP A 348 9.67 9.09 11.83
N ILE A 349 10.11 10.33 12.06
CA ILE A 349 11.45 10.80 11.66
C ILE A 349 12.55 10.04 12.39
N LEU A 350 12.43 9.84 13.71
CA LEU A 350 13.41 9.12 14.51
C LEU A 350 13.55 7.64 14.08
N ALA A 351 12.46 7.04 13.64
CA ALA A 351 12.46 5.68 13.11
C ALA A 351 13.13 5.57 11.74
N GLY A 352 13.37 6.67 11.04
CA GLY A 352 13.86 6.74 9.66
C GLY A 352 12.73 6.64 8.63
N GLY A 353 11.51 7.01 9.02
CA GLY A 353 10.34 6.99 8.14
C GLY A 353 10.52 7.89 6.92
N THR A 354 9.98 7.43 5.78
CA THR A 354 10.05 8.14 4.50
C THR A 354 8.86 9.09 4.34
N HIS A 355 8.93 9.96 3.34
CA HIS A 355 7.77 10.76 2.93
C HIS A 355 6.72 9.92 2.20
N HIS A 356 7.10 8.78 1.60
CA HIS A 356 6.18 7.82 1.01
C HIS A 356 5.66 6.84 2.05
N SER A 357 4.37 6.54 2.00
CA SER A 357 3.74 5.54 2.86
C SER A 357 2.58 4.83 2.16
N CYS A 358 2.20 3.68 2.69
CA CYS A 358 1.04 2.92 2.27
C CYS A 358 0.01 2.93 3.40
N PHE A 359 -1.15 3.44 3.10
CA PHE A 359 -2.23 3.68 4.05
C PHE A 359 -3.39 2.72 3.85
N SER A 360 -4.04 2.32 4.94
CA SER A 360 -5.31 1.58 4.92
C SER A 360 -6.20 2.02 6.07
N TYR A 361 -7.52 2.11 5.79
CA TYR A 361 -8.56 2.29 6.81
C TYR A 361 -8.91 0.99 7.54
N ASP A 362 -8.55 -0.16 6.99
CA ASP A 362 -9.00 -1.46 7.48
C ASP A 362 -7.90 -2.24 8.21
N LEU A 363 -6.63 -2.05 7.84
CA LEU A 363 -5.50 -2.73 8.46
C LEU A 363 -5.09 -2.00 9.73
N THR A 364 -5.06 -2.73 10.83
CA THR A 364 -4.61 -2.24 12.15
C THR A 364 -3.15 -2.63 12.40
N ALA A 365 -2.56 -2.11 13.49
CA ALA A 365 -1.22 -2.47 13.91
C ALA A 365 -1.01 -4.00 14.03
N GLU A 366 -2.05 -4.77 14.44
CA GLU A 366 -1.98 -6.24 14.55
C GLU A 366 -1.63 -6.90 13.20
N TYR A 367 -2.20 -6.43 12.09
CA TYR A 367 -1.85 -6.95 10.75
C TYR A 367 -0.37 -6.75 10.42
N TRP A 368 0.17 -5.61 10.82
CA TRP A 368 1.55 -5.26 10.54
C TRP A 368 2.55 -5.99 11.43
N GLU A 369 2.20 -6.20 12.69
CA GLU A 369 2.96 -7.05 13.61
C GLU A 369 3.04 -8.49 13.08
N ASP A 370 1.90 -9.04 12.68
CA ASP A 370 1.82 -10.36 12.06
C ASP A 370 2.60 -10.42 10.74
N TYR A 371 2.54 -9.38 9.90
CA TYR A 371 3.29 -9.32 8.65
C TYR A 371 4.80 -9.30 8.91
N ALA A 372 5.25 -8.51 9.86
CA ALA A 372 6.67 -8.46 10.25
C ALA A 372 7.21 -9.83 10.70
N GLU A 373 6.40 -10.62 11.41
CA GLU A 373 6.76 -11.99 11.78
C GLU A 373 6.91 -12.92 10.57
N THR A 374 6.12 -12.73 9.50
CA THR A 374 6.22 -13.57 8.29
C THR A 374 7.50 -13.32 7.50
N VAL A 375 8.01 -12.09 7.48
CA VAL A 375 9.14 -11.65 6.65
C VAL A 375 10.42 -11.40 7.44
N SER A 376 10.41 -11.65 8.75
CA SER A 376 11.55 -11.41 9.64
C SER A 376 12.08 -9.97 9.60
N TYR A 377 11.20 -9.00 9.42
CA TYR A 377 11.56 -7.59 9.57
C TYR A 377 11.97 -7.27 11.01
N THR A 378 12.92 -6.36 11.18
CA THR A 378 12.87 -5.55 12.38
C THR A 378 11.73 -4.54 12.19
N HIS A 379 10.64 -4.71 12.92
CA HIS A 379 9.53 -3.78 12.86
C HIS A 379 9.56 -2.80 14.03
N LEU A 380 8.96 -1.65 13.81
CA LEU A 380 8.70 -0.65 14.82
C LEU A 380 7.28 -0.12 14.64
N THR A 381 6.40 -0.54 15.55
CA THR A 381 5.09 0.10 15.70
C THR A 381 5.29 1.34 16.56
N LEU A 382 4.97 2.50 16.02
CA LEU A 382 5.11 3.75 16.76
C LEU A 382 4.08 3.80 17.89
N PRO A 383 4.41 4.42 19.04
CA PRO A 383 3.55 4.39 20.22
C PRO A 383 2.20 5.03 19.95
N THR A 384 1.13 4.31 20.31
CA THR A 384 -0.26 4.81 20.24
C THR A 384 -0.70 5.50 21.52
N ASN A 385 0.15 5.50 22.56
CA ASN A 385 -0.09 6.19 23.83
C ASN A 385 1.18 6.93 24.30
N SER A 386 0.99 8.00 25.04
CA SER A 386 1.98 9.04 25.42
C SER A 386 3.12 8.60 26.34
N ARG A 387 3.61 7.38 26.24
CA ARG A 387 4.79 6.92 26.98
C ARG A 387 5.94 6.67 26.00
N VAL A 388 6.64 7.72 25.67
CA VAL A 388 8.02 7.70 25.16
C VAL A 388 8.91 8.22 26.28
#